data_842ec39c37f88a49c23191e7ad553268
#
_entry.id   842ec39c37f88a49c23191e7ad553268
#
_cell.length_a   1.000
_cell.length_b   1.000
_cell.length_c   1.000
_cell.angle_alpha   90.00
_cell.angle_beta   90.00
_cell.angle_gamma   90.00
#
_symmetry.space_group_name_H-M   'P 1'
#
loop_
_entity.id
_entity.type
_entity.pdbx_description
1 polymer ?
#
loop_
_entity_poly.entity_id
_entity_poly.type
_entity_poly.pdbx_seq_one_letter_code
_entity_poly.pdbx_strand_id
1 'polypeptide(L)'
;KKATEVIIASDLDREGEAISWHVEEVLKEKKKLENVNVKRITFNEITKEAVNNAINKPRELDSNLINAYLARRALDYLVGFNLSPILWRKLPGSKSAGRVQSVALRIICERENEIEHFKPEEYWSIDVLLKSKDNQIFKSSLKEINDKKLKKLDIGSEAITKEYVDLINSKTYKVDELKSKEVKRNPYAPFTTSTLQQDAGNKFGYSAASTMGKAQKLYQGGF
;
A
#
# COMPACT_ATOMS: atom_id res chain seq x y z
N LYS A 1 27.37 22.81 -31.79
CA LYS A 1 28.24 21.61 -31.70
C LYS A 1 27.42 20.41 -32.11
N LYS A 2 27.89 19.51 -32.97
CA LYS A 2 27.24 18.23 -33.29
C LYS A 2 27.54 17.25 -32.16
N ALA A 3 26.51 16.65 -31.58
CA ALA A 3 26.66 15.58 -30.61
C ALA A 3 27.14 14.30 -31.32
N THR A 4 28.08 13.58 -30.71
CA THR A 4 28.58 12.29 -31.21
C THR A 4 27.87 11.13 -30.48
N GLU A 5 27.27 11.42 -29.36
CA GLU A 5 26.57 10.45 -28.52
C GLU A 5 25.34 11.08 -27.86
N VAL A 6 24.27 10.31 -27.73
CA VAL A 6 23.08 10.64 -26.97
C VAL A 6 22.87 9.57 -25.90
N ILE A 7 22.83 9.97 -24.64
CA ILE A 7 22.55 9.09 -23.51
C ILE A 7 21.15 9.39 -23.00
N ILE A 8 20.27 8.38 -23.05
CA ILE A 8 18.89 8.48 -22.56
C ILE A 8 18.82 7.86 -21.15
N ALA A 9 18.43 8.67 -20.17
CA ALA A 9 18.49 8.36 -18.74
C ALA A 9 17.13 8.55 -18.05
N SER A 10 16.06 8.00 -18.62
CA SER A 10 14.74 8.01 -18.00
C SER A 10 14.61 6.89 -16.94
N ASP A 11 13.50 6.88 -16.19
CA ASP A 11 13.25 5.94 -15.09
C ASP A 11 13.34 4.47 -15.52
N LEU A 12 13.54 3.58 -14.56
CA LEU A 12 13.70 2.14 -14.76
C LEU A 12 12.36 1.40 -14.90
N ASP A 13 11.27 2.09 -15.16
CA ASP A 13 9.96 1.49 -15.36
C ASP A 13 9.54 1.46 -16.83
N ARG A 14 8.38 0.88 -17.13
CA ARG A 14 7.88 0.80 -18.52
C ARG A 14 7.53 2.17 -19.10
N GLU A 15 7.13 3.14 -18.28
CA GLU A 15 6.87 4.51 -18.71
C GLU A 15 8.19 5.19 -19.12
N GLY A 16 9.25 5.05 -18.32
CA GLY A 16 10.58 5.54 -18.64
C GLY A 16 11.17 4.86 -19.87
N GLU A 17 10.94 3.56 -20.05
CA GLU A 17 11.36 2.85 -21.25
C GLU A 17 10.64 3.35 -22.51
N ALA A 18 9.34 3.60 -22.40
CA ALA A 18 8.58 4.17 -23.51
C ALA A 18 8.99 5.61 -23.83
N ILE A 19 9.30 6.43 -22.83
CA ILE A 19 9.86 7.78 -23.05
C ILE A 19 11.17 7.70 -23.81
N SER A 20 12.05 6.80 -23.41
CA SER A 20 13.33 6.58 -24.10
C SER A 20 13.15 6.20 -25.55
N TRP A 21 12.26 5.25 -25.81
CA TRP A 21 11.92 4.81 -27.15
C TRP A 21 11.32 5.94 -28.00
N HIS A 22 10.35 6.70 -27.46
CA HIS A 22 9.76 7.83 -28.18
C HIS A 22 10.78 8.91 -28.53
N VAL A 23 11.70 9.24 -27.61
CA VAL A 23 12.77 10.20 -27.85
C VAL A 23 13.68 9.73 -29.01
N GLU A 24 14.04 8.45 -28.99
CA GLU A 24 14.87 7.85 -30.05
C GLU A 24 14.13 7.88 -31.38
N GLU A 25 12.86 7.48 -31.46
CA GLU A 25 12.07 7.51 -32.70
C GLU A 25 11.92 8.94 -33.27
N VAL A 26 11.58 9.92 -32.42
CA VAL A 26 11.47 11.33 -32.85
C VAL A 26 12.81 11.85 -33.41
N LEU A 27 13.92 11.46 -32.79
CA LEU A 27 15.26 11.88 -33.28
C LEU A 27 15.62 11.18 -34.58
N LYS A 28 15.24 9.91 -34.79
CA LYS A 28 15.37 9.17 -36.05
C LYS A 28 14.56 9.81 -37.17
N GLU A 29 13.27 10.08 -36.93
CA GLU A 29 12.38 10.75 -37.90
C GLU A 29 12.94 12.12 -38.35
N LYS A 30 13.52 12.87 -37.41
CA LYS A 30 14.13 14.17 -37.70
C LYS A 30 15.55 14.06 -38.28
N LYS A 31 16.02 12.86 -38.60
CA LYS A 31 17.38 12.61 -39.14
C LYS A 31 18.51 13.22 -38.29
N LYS A 32 18.31 13.22 -36.94
CA LYS A 32 19.29 13.80 -36.00
C LYS A 32 20.27 12.75 -35.45
N LEU A 33 20.04 11.47 -35.71
CA LEU A 33 20.86 10.36 -35.24
C LEU A 33 21.83 9.82 -36.32
N GLU A 34 21.99 10.52 -37.45
CA GLU A 34 22.99 10.13 -38.43
C GLU A 34 24.40 10.28 -37.83
N ASN A 35 25.10 9.15 -37.69
CA ASN A 35 26.43 9.05 -37.05
C ASN A 35 26.46 9.42 -35.56
N VAL A 36 25.34 9.25 -34.84
CA VAL A 36 25.25 9.50 -33.41
C VAL A 36 24.95 8.16 -32.71
N ASN A 37 25.76 7.81 -31.72
CA ASN A 37 25.53 6.60 -30.91
C ASN A 37 24.49 6.89 -29.86
N VAL A 38 23.44 6.07 -29.79
CA VAL A 38 22.37 6.18 -28.76
C VAL A 38 22.59 5.12 -27.73
N LYS A 39 22.65 5.52 -26.48
CA LYS A 39 22.78 4.62 -25.32
C LYS A 39 21.65 4.83 -24.34
N ARG A 40 21.15 3.76 -23.76
CA ARG A 40 20.20 3.77 -22.66
C ARG A 40 20.93 3.47 -21.36
N ILE A 41 20.75 4.31 -20.34
CA ILE A 41 21.24 4.06 -18.99
C ILE A 41 20.09 4.09 -17.99
N THR A 42 20.24 3.35 -16.91
CA THR A 42 19.25 3.31 -15.81
C THR A 42 19.99 3.30 -14.48
N PHE A 43 19.43 3.99 -13.50
CA PHE A 43 19.94 4.03 -12.13
C PHE A 43 18.78 4.16 -11.15
N ASN A 44 18.96 3.65 -9.94
CA ASN A 44 17.93 3.64 -8.90
C ASN A 44 18.02 4.84 -7.95
N GLU A 45 19.13 5.59 -8.03
CA GLU A 45 19.39 6.76 -7.17
C GLU A 45 20.21 7.79 -7.92
N ILE A 46 20.08 9.07 -7.54
CA ILE A 46 20.79 10.19 -8.17
C ILE A 46 22.05 10.51 -7.33
N THR A 47 22.94 9.54 -7.22
CA THR A 47 24.26 9.73 -6.64
C THR A 47 25.32 9.77 -7.74
N LYS A 48 26.43 10.45 -7.49
CA LYS A 48 27.55 10.54 -8.46
C LYS A 48 28.08 9.15 -8.84
N GLU A 49 28.12 8.25 -7.86
CA GLU A 49 28.59 6.88 -8.08
C GLU A 49 27.62 6.08 -8.94
N ALA A 50 26.32 6.09 -8.61
CA ALA A 50 25.30 5.37 -9.36
C ALA A 50 25.20 5.86 -10.82
N VAL A 51 25.25 7.16 -11.05
CA VAL A 51 25.23 7.75 -12.41
C VAL A 51 26.48 7.35 -13.19
N ASN A 52 27.67 7.45 -12.61
CA ASN A 52 28.91 7.04 -13.27
C ASN A 52 28.92 5.53 -13.61
N ASN A 53 28.45 4.70 -12.68
CA ASN A 53 28.32 3.26 -12.91
C ASN A 53 27.34 2.95 -14.05
N ALA A 54 26.22 3.66 -14.13
CA ALA A 54 25.25 3.52 -15.21
C ALA A 54 25.79 3.94 -16.56
N ILE A 55 26.57 5.05 -16.65
CA ILE A 55 27.24 5.48 -17.88
C ILE A 55 28.22 4.43 -18.40
N ASN A 56 28.93 3.75 -17.48
CA ASN A 56 29.89 2.71 -17.84
C ASN A 56 29.22 1.36 -18.21
N LYS A 57 27.93 1.19 -17.89
CA LYS A 57 27.16 -0.03 -18.18
C LYS A 57 25.85 0.30 -18.91
N PRO A 58 25.91 0.87 -20.12
CA PRO A 58 24.72 1.13 -20.91
C PRO A 58 24.05 -0.18 -21.31
N ARG A 59 22.74 -0.12 -21.54
CA ARG A 59 21.95 -1.22 -22.08
C ARG A 59 21.16 -0.80 -23.31
N GLU A 60 20.57 -1.73 -23.98
CA GLU A 60 19.59 -1.48 -25.03
C GLU A 60 18.19 -1.24 -24.47
N LEU A 61 17.29 -0.72 -25.30
CA LEU A 61 15.87 -0.57 -24.98
C LEU A 61 15.22 -1.95 -24.84
N ASP A 62 14.39 -2.08 -23.82
CA ASP A 62 13.60 -3.29 -23.58
C ASP A 62 12.28 -3.25 -24.36
N SER A 63 12.24 -3.99 -25.47
CA SER A 63 11.06 -4.08 -26.33
C SER A 63 9.83 -4.65 -25.62
N ASN A 64 10.00 -5.50 -24.60
CA ASN A 64 8.88 -6.06 -23.84
C ASN A 64 8.23 -4.98 -22.97
N LEU A 65 9.02 -4.13 -22.32
CA LEU A 65 8.50 -3.00 -21.55
C LEU A 65 7.81 -1.97 -22.44
N ILE A 66 8.37 -1.69 -23.63
CA ILE A 66 7.75 -0.81 -24.64
C ILE A 66 6.41 -1.38 -25.08
N ASN A 67 6.35 -2.65 -25.43
CA ASN A 67 5.12 -3.32 -25.85
C ASN A 67 4.07 -3.34 -24.74
N ALA A 68 4.48 -3.57 -23.51
CA ALA A 68 3.59 -3.51 -22.34
C ALA A 68 2.99 -2.10 -22.13
N TYR A 69 3.79 -1.05 -22.35
CA TYR A 69 3.30 0.33 -22.34
C TYR A 69 2.30 0.60 -23.47
N LEU A 70 2.63 0.21 -24.71
CA LEU A 70 1.75 0.40 -25.87
C LEU A 70 0.44 -0.35 -25.71
N ALA A 71 0.48 -1.59 -25.25
CA ALA A 71 -0.71 -2.40 -24.96
C ALA A 71 -1.60 -1.74 -23.91
N ARG A 72 -1.02 -1.24 -22.82
CA ARG A 72 -1.74 -0.47 -21.80
C ARG A 72 -2.42 0.76 -22.39
N ARG A 73 -1.68 1.56 -23.15
CA ARG A 73 -2.19 2.77 -23.79
C ARG A 73 -3.35 2.48 -24.74
N ALA A 74 -3.21 1.43 -25.57
CA ALA A 74 -4.27 0.98 -26.44
C ALA A 74 -5.52 0.54 -25.67
N LEU A 75 -5.33 -0.23 -24.58
CA LEU A 75 -6.42 -0.67 -23.72
C LEU A 75 -7.13 0.51 -23.04
N ASP A 76 -6.39 1.46 -22.49
CA ASP A 76 -6.98 2.65 -21.86
C ASP A 76 -7.78 3.49 -22.88
N TYR A 77 -7.29 3.61 -24.11
CA TYR A 77 -7.99 4.26 -25.20
C TYR A 77 -9.29 3.52 -25.54
N LEU A 78 -9.21 2.22 -25.82
CA LEU A 78 -10.37 1.41 -26.22
C LEU A 78 -11.45 1.38 -25.13
N VAL A 79 -11.04 1.18 -23.86
CA VAL A 79 -12.00 1.17 -22.74
C VAL A 79 -12.62 2.54 -22.55
N GLY A 80 -11.81 3.60 -22.51
CA GLY A 80 -12.30 4.96 -22.28
C GLY A 80 -13.27 5.42 -23.37
N PHE A 81 -12.89 5.29 -24.62
CA PHE A 81 -13.68 5.79 -25.75
C PHE A 81 -14.91 4.95 -26.08
N ASN A 82 -14.88 3.64 -25.85
CA ASN A 82 -16.03 2.79 -26.10
C ASN A 82 -17.05 2.77 -24.96
N LEU A 83 -16.60 2.81 -23.71
CA LEU A 83 -17.50 2.71 -22.55
C LEU A 83 -18.04 4.05 -22.09
N SER A 84 -17.28 5.14 -22.20
CA SER A 84 -17.76 6.47 -21.74
C SER A 84 -19.05 6.92 -22.44
N PRO A 85 -19.24 6.78 -23.76
CA PRO A 85 -20.49 7.11 -24.42
C PRO A 85 -21.69 6.28 -23.97
N ILE A 86 -21.45 5.02 -23.56
CA ILE A 86 -22.49 4.16 -22.99
C ILE A 86 -22.93 4.70 -21.63
N LEU A 87 -21.97 5.10 -20.79
CA LEU A 87 -22.26 5.69 -19.49
C LEU A 87 -23.05 6.99 -19.63
N TRP A 88 -22.70 7.88 -20.54
CA TRP A 88 -23.41 9.15 -20.74
C TRP A 88 -24.89 8.94 -21.10
N ARG A 89 -25.18 7.88 -21.85
CA ARG A 89 -26.55 7.52 -22.24
C ARG A 89 -27.35 6.84 -21.14
N LYS A 90 -26.65 6.02 -20.30
CA LYS A 90 -27.31 5.17 -19.30
C LYS A 90 -27.34 5.75 -17.90
N LEU A 91 -26.38 6.59 -17.56
CA LEU A 91 -26.20 7.19 -16.23
C LEU A 91 -26.00 8.70 -16.36
N PRO A 92 -27.08 9.49 -16.31
CA PRO A 92 -26.98 10.95 -16.35
C PRO A 92 -26.03 11.49 -15.28
N GLY A 93 -25.14 12.41 -15.66
CA GLY A 93 -24.12 12.97 -14.76
C GLY A 93 -22.81 12.19 -14.70
N SER A 94 -22.72 10.98 -15.26
CA SER A 94 -21.45 10.27 -15.35
C SER A 94 -20.51 10.96 -16.34
N LYS A 95 -19.19 10.98 -16.01
CA LYS A 95 -18.20 11.67 -16.85
C LYS A 95 -17.44 10.74 -17.78
N SER A 96 -16.88 9.67 -17.25
CA SER A 96 -16.10 8.73 -18.05
C SER A 96 -15.96 7.37 -17.37
N ALA A 97 -15.72 6.33 -18.20
CA ALA A 97 -15.23 5.05 -17.75
C ALA A 97 -13.72 4.97 -17.93
N GLY A 98 -13.07 4.21 -17.09
CA GLY A 98 -11.64 3.99 -17.18
C GLY A 98 -11.22 2.80 -16.34
N ARG A 99 -10.16 2.15 -16.74
CA ARG A 99 -9.66 0.91 -16.15
C ARG A 99 -9.34 1.05 -14.66
N VAL A 100 -8.71 2.16 -14.24
CA VAL A 100 -8.37 2.40 -12.84
C VAL A 100 -9.57 2.91 -12.05
N GLN A 101 -10.27 3.91 -12.55
CA GLN A 101 -11.40 4.53 -11.85
C GLN A 101 -12.59 3.60 -11.66
N SER A 102 -12.87 2.71 -12.62
CA SER A 102 -13.96 1.76 -12.49
C SER A 102 -13.67 0.68 -11.45
N VAL A 103 -12.42 0.22 -11.34
CA VAL A 103 -12.00 -0.71 -10.29
C VAL A 103 -12.03 -0.04 -8.92
N ALA A 104 -11.52 1.19 -8.81
CA ALA A 104 -11.55 1.93 -7.56
C ALA A 104 -13.00 2.16 -7.06
N LEU A 105 -13.90 2.56 -7.94
CA LEU A 105 -15.32 2.70 -7.63
C LEU A 105 -15.94 1.39 -7.17
N ARG A 106 -15.65 0.29 -7.86
CA ARG A 106 -16.14 -1.03 -7.47
C ARG A 106 -15.72 -1.40 -6.05
N ILE A 107 -14.45 -1.23 -5.70
CA ILE A 107 -13.94 -1.53 -4.35
C ILE A 107 -14.65 -0.69 -3.29
N ILE A 108 -14.91 0.59 -3.58
CA ILE A 108 -15.64 1.49 -2.67
C ILE A 108 -17.09 1.01 -2.51
N CYS A 109 -17.77 0.68 -3.60
CA CYS A 109 -19.16 0.19 -3.56
C CYS A 109 -19.28 -1.17 -2.85
N GLU A 110 -18.34 -2.08 -3.07
CA GLU A 110 -18.30 -3.37 -2.36
C GLU A 110 -18.14 -3.14 -0.85
N ARG A 111 -17.27 -2.22 -0.45
CA ARG A 111 -17.10 -1.88 0.97
C ARG A 111 -18.32 -1.19 1.57
N GLU A 112 -18.96 -0.29 0.85
CA GLU A 112 -20.19 0.36 1.29
C GLU A 112 -21.32 -0.65 1.48
N ASN A 113 -21.45 -1.59 0.54
CA ASN A 113 -22.43 -2.68 0.66
C ASN A 113 -22.18 -3.57 1.89
N GLU A 114 -20.91 -3.84 2.23
CA GLU A 114 -20.57 -4.54 3.49
C GLU A 114 -21.00 -3.74 4.72
N ILE A 115 -20.83 -2.41 4.70
CA ILE A 115 -21.21 -1.52 5.79
C ILE A 115 -22.74 -1.47 5.94
N GLU A 116 -23.48 -1.34 4.84
CA GLU A 116 -24.95 -1.31 4.84
C GLU A 116 -25.57 -2.61 5.33
N HIS A 117 -24.94 -3.76 5.05
CA HIS A 117 -25.42 -5.07 5.48
C HIS A 117 -24.85 -5.52 6.83
N PHE A 118 -23.97 -4.72 7.42
CA PHE A 118 -23.37 -5.05 8.71
C PHE A 118 -24.42 -5.05 9.82
N LYS A 119 -24.55 -6.18 10.49
CA LYS A 119 -25.38 -6.31 11.68
C LYS A 119 -24.50 -6.26 12.92
N PRO A 120 -24.63 -5.22 13.76
CA PRO A 120 -23.87 -5.16 14.99
C PRO A 120 -24.33 -6.27 15.94
N GLU A 121 -23.39 -7.01 16.50
CA GLU A 121 -23.63 -8.04 17.50
C GLU A 121 -23.03 -7.58 18.83
N GLU A 122 -23.83 -7.61 19.89
CA GLU A 122 -23.38 -7.29 21.23
C GLU A 122 -22.44 -8.38 21.73
N TYR A 123 -21.34 -7.98 22.33
CA TYR A 123 -20.43 -8.90 23.02
C TYR A 123 -19.84 -8.26 24.26
N TRP A 124 -19.52 -9.11 25.22
CA TRP A 124 -18.94 -8.72 26.50
C TRP A 124 -17.59 -9.38 26.72
N SER A 125 -16.72 -8.71 27.44
CA SER A 125 -15.45 -9.24 27.92
C SER A 125 -15.35 -9.03 29.41
N ILE A 126 -14.80 -10.00 30.12
CA ILE A 126 -14.65 -9.94 31.58
C ILE A 126 -13.16 -9.86 31.91
N ASP A 127 -12.79 -8.77 32.56
CA ASP A 127 -11.44 -8.56 33.06
C ASP A 127 -11.46 -8.46 34.57
N VAL A 128 -10.54 -9.15 35.23
CA VAL A 128 -10.41 -9.20 36.66
C VAL A 128 -9.11 -8.53 37.09
N LEU A 129 -9.20 -7.61 38.05
CA LEU A 129 -8.03 -7.04 38.68
C LEU A 129 -7.67 -7.89 39.90
N LEU A 130 -6.55 -8.55 39.81
CA LEU A 130 -6.03 -9.43 40.87
C LEU A 130 -4.88 -8.74 41.62
N LYS A 131 -4.80 -8.99 42.90
CA LYS A 131 -3.73 -8.49 43.76
C LYS A 131 -2.91 -9.66 44.29
N SER A 132 -1.60 -9.62 44.08
CA SER A 132 -0.67 -10.60 44.64
C SER A 132 -0.45 -10.41 46.14
N LYS A 133 0.19 -11.38 46.77
CA LYS A 133 0.60 -11.27 48.18
C LYS A 133 1.55 -10.08 48.42
N ASP A 134 2.34 -9.72 47.44
CA ASP A 134 3.29 -8.59 47.46
C ASP A 134 2.63 -7.26 47.05
N ASN A 135 1.30 -7.17 47.12
CA ASN A 135 0.51 -5.99 46.76
C ASN A 135 0.63 -5.53 45.29
N GLN A 136 1.18 -6.34 44.39
CA GLN A 136 1.19 -6.03 42.98
C GLN A 136 -0.19 -6.30 42.34
N ILE A 137 -0.68 -5.33 41.58
CA ILE A 137 -1.95 -5.43 40.88
C ILE A 137 -1.68 -5.82 39.42
N PHE A 138 -2.37 -6.83 38.93
CA PHE A 138 -2.31 -7.21 37.53
C PHE A 138 -3.71 -7.52 36.99
N LYS A 139 -3.89 -7.28 35.71
CA LYS A 139 -5.13 -7.51 34.98
C LYS A 139 -5.11 -8.89 34.37
N SER A 140 -6.17 -9.66 34.58
CA SER A 140 -6.40 -10.95 33.97
C SER A 140 -7.69 -10.92 33.18
N SER A 141 -7.74 -11.54 32.00
CA SER A 141 -8.93 -11.62 31.17
C SER A 141 -9.47 -13.05 31.15
N LEU A 142 -10.77 -13.18 31.23
CA LEU A 142 -11.44 -14.48 31.09
C LEU A 142 -11.24 -15.03 29.68
N LYS A 143 -10.65 -16.23 29.57
CA LYS A 143 -10.35 -16.87 28.29
C LYS A 143 -11.01 -18.20 28.08
N GLU A 144 -11.38 -18.88 29.18
CA GLU A 144 -11.89 -20.24 29.14
C GLU A 144 -12.83 -20.48 30.29
N ILE A 145 -13.90 -21.23 30.07
CA ILE A 145 -14.87 -21.67 31.05
C ILE A 145 -15.14 -23.16 30.81
N ASN A 146 -15.02 -23.99 31.87
CA ASN A 146 -15.24 -25.42 31.80
C ASN A 146 -14.50 -26.09 30.62
N ASP A 147 -13.20 -25.81 30.49
CA ASP A 147 -12.33 -26.33 29.45
C ASP A 147 -12.71 -25.90 28.00
N LYS A 148 -13.66 -24.96 27.88
CA LYS A 148 -14.06 -24.38 26.58
C LYS A 148 -13.52 -22.98 26.45
N LYS A 149 -12.66 -22.77 25.40
CA LYS A 149 -12.14 -21.46 25.05
C LYS A 149 -13.23 -20.54 24.53
N LEU A 150 -13.31 -19.35 25.11
CA LEU A 150 -14.27 -18.32 24.71
C LEU A 150 -13.79 -17.60 23.45
N LYS A 151 -14.69 -17.47 22.49
CA LYS A 151 -14.56 -16.59 21.35
C LYS A 151 -15.15 -15.23 21.67
N LYS A 152 -14.88 -14.23 20.84
CA LYS A 152 -15.29 -12.84 21.05
C LYS A 152 -16.80 -12.67 21.27
N LEU A 153 -17.62 -13.47 20.59
CA LEU A 153 -19.09 -13.36 20.61
C LEU A 153 -19.78 -14.37 21.55
N ASP A 154 -19.03 -15.20 22.26
CA ASP A 154 -19.63 -16.25 23.11
C ASP A 154 -20.35 -15.68 24.35
N ILE A 155 -19.99 -14.47 24.77
CA ILE A 155 -20.69 -13.74 25.83
C ILE A 155 -21.49 -12.61 25.17
N GLY A 156 -22.72 -12.90 24.79
CA GLY A 156 -23.57 -12.03 23.99
C GLY A 156 -24.57 -11.17 24.77
N SER A 157 -24.57 -11.20 26.11
CA SER A 157 -25.51 -10.40 26.89
C SER A 157 -24.99 -10.03 28.27
N GLU A 158 -25.54 -8.94 28.83
CA GLU A 158 -25.24 -8.50 30.19
C GLU A 158 -25.64 -9.54 31.23
N ALA A 159 -26.76 -10.26 31.04
CA ALA A 159 -27.24 -11.29 31.98
C ALA A 159 -26.22 -12.42 32.13
N ILE A 160 -25.72 -12.97 31.03
CA ILE A 160 -24.68 -14.01 31.04
C ILE A 160 -23.38 -13.46 31.66
N THR A 161 -23.05 -12.20 31.39
CA THR A 161 -21.87 -11.56 31.97
C THR A 161 -21.96 -11.48 33.48
N LYS A 162 -23.11 -11.09 34.02
CA LYS A 162 -23.35 -11.04 35.49
C LYS A 162 -23.21 -12.39 36.15
N GLU A 163 -23.78 -13.45 35.58
CA GLU A 163 -23.64 -14.82 36.09
C GLU A 163 -22.17 -15.24 36.21
N TYR A 164 -21.38 -14.93 35.17
CA TYR A 164 -19.94 -15.24 35.20
C TYR A 164 -19.17 -14.37 36.20
N VAL A 165 -19.54 -13.11 36.37
CA VAL A 165 -18.91 -12.21 37.34
C VAL A 165 -19.18 -12.70 38.75
N ASP A 166 -20.43 -13.12 39.08
CA ASP A 166 -20.80 -13.66 40.38
C ASP A 166 -20.06 -14.97 40.67
N LEU A 167 -19.96 -15.84 39.65
CA LEU A 167 -19.19 -17.09 39.77
C LEU A 167 -17.70 -16.79 40.03
N ILE A 168 -17.11 -15.87 39.30
CA ILE A 168 -15.71 -15.46 39.42
C ILE A 168 -15.45 -14.89 40.83
N ASN A 169 -16.31 -14.01 41.31
CA ASN A 169 -16.17 -13.38 42.62
C ASN A 169 -16.27 -14.39 43.78
N SER A 170 -16.96 -15.52 43.60
CA SER A 170 -17.10 -16.57 44.60
C SER A 170 -15.91 -17.52 44.70
N LYS A 171 -14.93 -17.44 43.78
CA LYS A 171 -13.80 -18.38 43.68
C LYS A 171 -12.49 -17.79 44.22
N THR A 172 -11.62 -18.69 44.62
CA THR A 172 -10.22 -18.35 44.97
C THR A 172 -9.34 -18.51 43.70
N TYR A 173 -8.33 -17.67 43.61
CA TYR A 173 -7.42 -17.63 42.45
C TYR A 173 -6.07 -18.25 42.79
N LYS A 174 -5.53 -18.99 41.86
CA LYS A 174 -4.13 -19.45 41.91
C LYS A 174 -3.51 -19.31 40.52
N VAL A 175 -2.21 -19.15 40.50
CA VAL A 175 -1.44 -19.28 39.25
C VAL A 175 -1.25 -20.74 38.96
N ASP A 176 -1.79 -21.21 37.85
CA ASP A 176 -1.70 -22.62 37.46
C ASP A 176 -0.43 -22.87 36.63
N GLU A 177 -0.16 -22.02 35.65
CA GLU A 177 0.99 -22.16 34.77
C GLU A 177 1.63 -20.80 34.46
N LEU A 178 2.97 -20.74 34.42
CA LEU A 178 3.72 -19.60 33.95
C LEU A 178 4.51 -20.00 32.69
N LYS A 179 4.13 -19.45 31.54
CA LYS A 179 4.85 -19.66 30.27
C LYS A 179 5.70 -18.44 29.96
N SER A 180 7.01 -18.63 29.89
CA SER A 180 7.95 -17.62 29.39
C SER A 180 8.39 -18.01 27.97
N LYS A 181 8.30 -17.07 27.06
CA LYS A 181 8.76 -17.25 25.68
C LYS A 181 9.60 -16.07 25.25
N GLU A 182 10.79 -16.35 24.76
CA GLU A 182 11.61 -15.35 24.11
C GLU A 182 10.98 -14.95 22.77
N VAL A 183 10.77 -13.65 22.58
CA VAL A 183 10.21 -13.10 21.36
C VAL A 183 11.23 -12.14 20.75
N LYS A 184 11.67 -12.44 19.53
CA LYS A 184 12.47 -11.51 18.73
C LYS A 184 11.56 -10.44 18.15
N ARG A 185 11.86 -9.17 18.44
CA ARG A 185 11.24 -8.02 17.76
C ARG A 185 12.18 -7.56 16.66
N ASN A 186 11.74 -7.67 15.44
CA ASN A 186 12.47 -7.10 14.30
C ASN A 186 12.04 -5.64 14.11
N PRO A 187 12.93 -4.77 13.61
CA PRO A 187 12.53 -3.44 13.18
C PRO A 187 11.50 -3.54 12.05
N TYR A 188 10.68 -2.51 11.91
CA TYR A 188 9.76 -2.42 10.77
C TYR A 188 10.56 -2.32 9.47
N ALA A 189 9.98 -2.85 8.40
CA ALA A 189 10.53 -2.67 7.05
C ALA A 189 10.58 -1.17 6.68
N PRO A 190 11.52 -0.74 5.85
CA PRO A 190 11.51 0.60 5.29
C PRO A 190 10.17 0.92 4.62
N PHE A 191 9.79 2.18 4.62
CA PHE A 191 8.56 2.61 3.98
C PHE A 191 8.58 2.37 2.48
N THR A 192 7.49 1.82 1.96
CA THR A 192 7.11 1.97 0.56
C THR A 192 6.36 3.31 0.40
N THR A 193 6.17 3.77 -0.83
CA THR A 193 5.35 4.97 -1.11
C THR A 193 3.97 4.88 -0.46
N SER A 194 3.30 3.73 -0.57
CA SER A 194 1.97 3.52 -0.01
C SER A 194 1.97 3.56 1.52
N THR A 195 2.89 2.86 2.17
CA THR A 195 2.94 2.82 3.64
C THR A 195 3.38 4.16 4.24
N LEU A 196 4.26 4.92 3.54
CA LEU A 196 4.61 6.28 3.93
C LEU A 196 3.40 7.22 3.89
N GLN A 197 2.60 7.15 2.83
CA GLN A 197 1.38 7.97 2.70
C GLN A 197 0.37 7.63 3.78
N GLN A 198 0.17 6.35 4.09
CA GLN A 198 -0.75 5.89 5.14
C GLN A 198 -0.28 6.36 6.53
N ASP A 199 0.99 6.16 6.86
CA ASP A 199 1.53 6.52 8.17
C ASP A 199 1.53 8.04 8.39
N ALA A 200 1.90 8.81 7.35
CA ALA A 200 1.86 10.27 7.40
C ALA A 200 0.41 10.81 7.46
N GLY A 201 -0.53 10.17 6.78
CA GLY A 201 -1.95 10.47 6.88
C GLY A 201 -2.48 10.23 8.28
N ASN A 202 -2.17 9.08 8.88
CA ASN A 202 -2.63 8.71 10.21
C ASN A 202 -2.01 9.57 11.32
N LYS A 203 -0.70 9.89 11.23
CA LYS A 203 0.01 10.64 12.28
C LYS A 203 -0.12 12.16 12.17
N PHE A 204 -0.14 12.69 10.95
CA PHE A 204 -0.04 14.13 10.70
C PHE A 204 -1.22 14.69 9.92
N GLY A 205 -2.16 13.87 9.48
CA GLY A 205 -3.28 14.30 8.64
C GLY A 205 -2.85 14.77 7.23
N TYR A 206 -1.68 14.34 6.74
CA TYR A 206 -1.20 14.76 5.42
C TYR A 206 -1.94 14.03 4.31
N SER A 207 -2.28 14.76 3.24
CA SER A 207 -2.71 14.13 1.99
C SER A 207 -1.55 13.40 1.32
N ALA A 208 -1.85 12.45 0.44
CA ALA A 208 -0.84 11.72 -0.34
C ALA A 208 0.09 12.67 -1.12
N ALA A 209 -0.48 13.71 -1.76
CA ALA A 209 0.29 14.72 -2.50
C ALA A 209 1.23 15.52 -1.57
N SER A 210 0.73 15.95 -0.40
CA SER A 210 1.55 16.67 0.58
C SER A 210 2.70 15.80 1.10
N THR A 211 2.43 14.53 1.39
CA THR A 211 3.43 13.56 1.84
C THR A 211 4.54 13.37 0.81
N MET A 212 4.15 13.13 -0.45
CA MET A 212 5.11 12.93 -1.53
C MET A 212 5.91 14.19 -1.84
N GLY A 213 5.29 15.37 -1.80
CA GLY A 213 6.01 16.64 -1.97
C GLY A 213 7.07 16.88 -0.89
N LYS A 214 6.80 16.48 0.36
CA LYS A 214 7.78 16.56 1.46
C LYS A 214 8.90 15.52 1.30
N ALA A 215 8.54 14.29 0.97
CA ALA A 215 9.52 13.22 0.72
C ALA A 215 10.47 13.60 -0.43
N GLN A 216 9.94 14.17 -1.52
CA GLN A 216 10.74 14.62 -2.66
C GLN A 216 11.72 15.75 -2.28
N LYS A 217 11.28 16.71 -1.45
CA LYS A 217 12.15 17.78 -0.96
C LYS A 217 13.29 17.24 -0.10
N LEU A 218 13.03 16.28 0.78
CA LEU A 218 14.06 15.62 1.60
C LEU A 218 15.06 14.88 0.70
N TYR A 219 14.57 14.09 -0.24
CA TYR A 219 15.41 13.35 -1.17
C TYR A 219 16.31 14.26 -2.01
N GLN A 220 15.75 15.35 -2.57
CA GLN A 220 16.53 16.32 -3.37
C GLN A 220 17.46 17.17 -2.51
N GLY A 221 17.16 17.35 -1.21
CA GLY A 221 18.01 18.05 -0.27
C GLY A 221 19.20 17.22 0.25
N GLY A 222 19.26 15.93 -0.10
CA GLY A 222 20.37 15.04 0.32
C GLY A 222 20.27 14.55 1.76
N PHE A 223 19.04 14.46 2.30
CA PHE A 223 18.76 13.91 3.65
C PHE A 223 18.37 12.44 3.59
#